data_317f9cec8f0cce9116e7b329c9ef5b68
#
_entry.id   317f9cec8f0cce9116e7b329c9ef5b68
#
_cell.length_a   1.000
_cell.length_b   1.000
_cell.length_c   1.000
_cell.angle_alpha   90.00
_cell.angle_beta   90.00
_cell.angle_gamma   90.00
#
_symmetry.space_group_name_H-M   'P 1'
#
loop_
_entity.id
_entity.type
_entity.pdbx_description
1 polymer ?
#
loop_
_entity_poly.entity_id
_entity_poly.type
_entity_poly.pdbx_seq_one_letter_code
_entity_poly.pdbx_strand_id
1 'polypeptide(L)'
;MAYLSTPDLRRAVAEIEEMGFGTIWIGESLGREPFAACAVILEATRQITVATGIANIWVRDAVAMMNGSRTLAEAWPGRFVLGISVSHAPLLQARGHQYEHPLAAMRAYLDAMDQAPYRAAAPNPPAPTVLGALGVKMLELARERTAGAHPYCVPVEHTLEARRILGPDRVLAPEQAVVFAKNREAARVPGDIYMRTYLSLQNYRQNLVRLGWPEAELTPPGSDRAFDALVAWGDEQEIARKVKRQFEAGADHVALNVLTPTPDRASLDDLRRLAPLLVT
;
A
#
# COMPACT_ATOMS: atom_id res chain seq x y z
N MET A 1 -1.53 9.65 -8.34
CA MET A 1 -0.32 9.52 -9.16
C MET A 1 -0.50 8.65 -10.41
N ALA A 2 -1.27 7.58 -10.36
CA ALA A 2 -1.48 6.66 -11.50
C ALA A 2 -2.03 7.32 -12.78
N TYR A 3 -2.73 8.45 -12.65
CA TYR A 3 -3.41 9.16 -13.75
C TYR A 3 -2.69 10.44 -14.23
N LEU A 4 -1.59 10.84 -13.57
CA LEU A 4 -0.82 12.01 -13.98
C LEU A 4 -0.10 11.75 -15.32
N SER A 5 0.10 12.78 -16.15
CA SER A 5 1.05 12.67 -17.25
C SER A 5 2.47 12.38 -16.74
N THR A 6 3.35 11.83 -17.57
CA THR A 6 4.73 11.56 -17.12
C THR A 6 5.48 12.82 -16.67
N PRO A 7 5.38 13.96 -17.36
CA PRO A 7 5.96 15.21 -16.86
C PRO A 7 5.37 15.67 -15.51
N ASP A 8 4.06 15.54 -15.32
CA ASP A 8 3.41 15.91 -14.06
C ASP A 8 3.79 14.95 -12.93
N LEU A 9 3.88 13.65 -13.22
CA LEU A 9 4.37 12.66 -12.25
C LEU A 9 5.77 12.99 -11.76
N ARG A 10 6.69 13.29 -12.68
CA ARG A 10 8.07 13.66 -12.31
C ARG A 10 8.13 14.90 -11.42
N ARG A 11 7.34 15.93 -11.72
CA ARG A 11 7.25 17.13 -10.87
C ARG A 11 6.68 16.80 -9.50
N ALA A 12 5.57 16.07 -9.45
CA ALA A 12 4.90 15.71 -8.20
C ALA A 12 5.81 14.90 -7.27
N VAL A 13 6.54 13.91 -7.80
CA VAL A 13 7.40 13.07 -6.96
C VAL A 13 8.67 13.79 -6.48
N ALA A 14 9.22 14.73 -7.27
CA ALA A 14 10.30 15.60 -6.84
C ALA A 14 9.85 16.52 -5.68
N GLU A 15 8.66 17.12 -5.78
CA GLU A 15 8.09 17.92 -4.69
C GLU A 15 7.82 17.08 -3.43
N ILE A 16 7.36 15.83 -3.56
CA ILE A 16 7.15 14.91 -2.43
C ILE A 16 8.49 14.59 -1.74
N GLU A 17 9.54 14.36 -2.51
CA GLU A 17 10.89 14.17 -1.97
C GLU A 17 11.39 15.43 -1.24
N GLU A 18 11.20 16.62 -1.80
CA GLU A 18 11.56 17.91 -1.19
C GLU A 18 10.81 18.17 0.12
N MET A 19 9.58 17.66 0.25
CA MET A 19 8.83 17.70 1.51
C MET A 19 9.39 16.74 2.58
N GLY A 20 10.34 15.86 2.23
CA GLY A 20 10.99 14.93 3.13
C GLY A 20 10.29 13.58 3.31
N PHE A 21 9.25 13.26 2.52
CA PHE A 21 8.64 11.93 2.59
C PHE A 21 9.64 10.85 2.16
N GLY A 22 9.70 9.76 2.94
CA GLY A 22 10.71 8.72 2.75
C GLY A 22 10.38 7.68 1.67
N THR A 23 9.11 7.49 1.32
CA THR A 23 8.71 6.41 0.39
C THR A 23 7.47 6.78 -0.43
N ILE A 24 7.48 6.39 -1.70
CA ILE A 24 6.30 6.45 -2.58
C ILE A 24 5.85 5.03 -2.90
N TRP A 25 4.57 4.73 -2.65
CA TRP A 25 3.94 3.44 -2.94
C TRP A 25 3.09 3.52 -4.21
N ILE A 26 3.33 2.63 -5.18
CA ILE A 26 2.61 2.58 -6.47
C ILE A 26 1.81 1.30 -6.58
N GLY A 27 0.49 1.43 -6.59
CA GLY A 27 -0.43 0.31 -6.77
C GLY A 27 -0.56 -0.14 -8.23
N GLU A 28 -0.86 -1.42 -8.43
CA GLU A 28 -1.21 -1.98 -9.72
C GLU A 28 -2.73 -2.13 -9.86
N SER A 29 -3.32 -1.31 -10.71
CA SER A 29 -4.76 -1.36 -11.02
C SER A 29 -5.02 -1.22 -12.52
N LEU A 30 -5.81 -0.25 -12.94
CA LEU A 30 -6.13 0.05 -14.34
C LEU A 30 -5.27 1.20 -14.92
N GLY A 31 -4.29 1.68 -14.15
CA GLY A 31 -3.41 2.77 -14.55
C GLY A 31 -2.07 2.30 -15.12
N ARG A 32 -0.99 2.87 -14.62
CA ARG A 32 0.37 2.57 -15.07
C ARG A 32 0.80 1.16 -14.66
N GLU A 33 1.64 0.55 -15.49
CA GLU A 33 2.37 -0.65 -15.11
C GLU A 33 3.36 -0.27 -13.97
N PRO A 34 3.35 -1.01 -12.83
CA PRO A 34 4.02 -0.55 -11.62
C PRO A 34 5.55 -0.48 -11.73
N PHE A 35 6.22 -1.42 -12.41
CA PHE A 35 7.68 -1.40 -12.53
C PHE A 35 8.15 -0.25 -13.43
N ALA A 36 7.44 -0.01 -14.54
CA ALA A 36 7.70 1.14 -15.41
C ALA A 36 7.46 2.46 -14.67
N ALA A 37 6.39 2.54 -13.85
CA ALA A 37 6.13 3.71 -13.03
C ALA A 37 7.21 3.92 -11.97
N CYS A 38 7.66 2.85 -11.29
CA CYS A 38 8.76 2.91 -10.34
C CYS A 38 10.05 3.42 -10.98
N ALA A 39 10.41 2.94 -12.18
CA ALA A 39 11.57 3.43 -12.90
C ALA A 39 11.50 4.95 -13.19
N VAL A 40 10.33 5.43 -13.65
CA VAL A 40 10.12 6.87 -13.91
C VAL A 40 10.26 7.71 -12.64
N ILE A 41 9.79 7.20 -11.49
CA ILE A 41 9.85 7.90 -10.21
C ILE A 41 11.29 7.88 -9.66
N LEU A 42 11.96 6.73 -9.70
CA LEU A 42 13.35 6.58 -9.25
C LEU A 42 14.30 7.49 -10.04
N GLU A 43 14.09 7.62 -11.36
CA GLU A 43 14.86 8.51 -12.21
C GLU A 43 14.61 10.00 -11.90
N ALA A 44 13.38 10.35 -11.50
CA ALA A 44 12.99 11.73 -11.20
C ALA A 44 13.34 12.17 -9.78
N THR A 45 13.88 11.28 -8.95
CA THR A 45 14.16 11.51 -7.51
C THR A 45 15.56 11.03 -7.16
N ARG A 46 16.10 11.43 -5.99
CA ARG A 46 17.50 11.15 -5.61
C ARG A 46 17.65 10.24 -4.39
N GLN A 47 16.75 10.30 -3.44
CA GLN A 47 16.87 9.64 -2.13
C GLN A 47 15.62 8.82 -1.76
N ILE A 48 14.44 9.26 -2.19
CA ILE A 48 13.18 8.63 -1.82
C ILE A 48 13.15 7.16 -2.27
N THR A 49 12.66 6.29 -1.40
CA THR A 49 12.40 4.89 -1.72
C THR A 49 11.13 4.78 -2.55
N VAL A 50 11.11 3.90 -3.52
CA VAL A 50 9.91 3.62 -4.32
C VAL A 50 9.50 2.16 -4.11
N ALA A 51 8.24 1.94 -3.79
CA ALA A 51 7.70 0.62 -3.53
C ALA A 51 6.52 0.31 -4.45
N THR A 52 6.39 -0.94 -4.87
CA THR A 52 5.11 -1.40 -5.40
C THR A 52 4.14 -1.64 -4.24
N GLY A 53 2.99 -1.03 -4.27
CA GLY A 53 1.94 -1.16 -3.24
C GLY A 53 0.59 -1.52 -3.83
N ILE A 54 0.47 -2.65 -4.43
CA ILE A 54 1.34 -3.82 -4.62
C ILE A 54 1.39 -4.25 -6.10
N ALA A 55 2.43 -4.99 -6.48
CA ALA A 55 2.46 -5.72 -7.74
C ALA A 55 1.67 -7.04 -7.61
N ASN A 56 0.85 -7.33 -8.61
CA ASN A 56 -0.07 -8.47 -8.58
C ASN A 56 0.61 -9.73 -9.11
N ILE A 57 0.60 -10.82 -8.33
CA ILE A 57 1.25 -12.09 -8.68
C ILE A 57 0.58 -12.84 -9.86
N TRP A 58 -0.67 -12.52 -10.18
CA TRP A 58 -1.44 -13.21 -11.23
C TRP A 58 -1.22 -12.66 -12.63
N VAL A 59 -0.66 -11.45 -12.75
CA VAL A 59 -0.51 -10.78 -14.05
C VAL A 59 0.92 -10.85 -14.60
N ARG A 60 1.85 -11.44 -13.84
CA ARG A 60 3.22 -11.73 -14.28
C ARG A 60 3.74 -12.97 -13.57
N ASP A 61 4.51 -13.80 -14.28
CA ASP A 61 5.16 -14.94 -13.65
C ASP A 61 6.28 -14.51 -12.67
N ALA A 62 6.74 -15.45 -11.85
CA ALA A 62 7.75 -15.18 -10.81
C ALA A 62 9.10 -14.75 -11.40
N VAL A 63 9.47 -15.25 -12.60
CA VAL A 63 10.71 -14.85 -13.28
C VAL A 63 10.62 -13.40 -13.73
N ALA A 64 9.53 -13.00 -14.37
CA ALA A 64 9.30 -11.62 -14.78
C ALA A 64 9.24 -10.66 -13.57
N MET A 65 8.59 -11.07 -12.48
CA MET A 65 8.54 -10.31 -11.22
C MET A 65 9.94 -10.08 -10.67
N MET A 66 10.74 -11.13 -10.53
CA MET A 66 12.09 -11.03 -9.99
C MET A 66 13.06 -10.31 -10.91
N ASN A 67 12.93 -10.48 -12.23
CA ASN A 67 13.77 -9.77 -13.18
C ASN A 67 13.52 -8.25 -13.13
N GLY A 68 12.25 -7.84 -13.07
CA GLY A 68 11.89 -6.43 -12.88
C GLY A 68 12.41 -5.86 -11.57
N SER A 69 12.23 -6.60 -10.46
CA SER A 69 12.72 -6.20 -9.14
C SER A 69 14.25 -6.06 -9.10
N ARG A 70 14.97 -7.05 -9.64
CA ARG A 70 16.44 -7.04 -9.67
C ARG A 70 16.97 -5.92 -10.57
N THR A 71 16.33 -5.65 -11.69
CA THR A 71 16.70 -4.54 -12.58
C THR A 71 16.57 -3.19 -11.86
N LEU A 72 15.45 -2.93 -11.18
CA LEU A 72 15.27 -1.69 -10.44
C LEU A 72 16.24 -1.57 -9.26
N ALA A 73 16.46 -2.65 -8.52
CA ALA A 73 17.39 -2.64 -7.39
C ALA A 73 18.85 -2.48 -7.80
N GLU A 74 19.23 -2.96 -8.97
CA GLU A 74 20.59 -2.80 -9.52
C GLU A 74 20.80 -1.36 -10.02
N ALA A 75 19.83 -0.81 -10.75
CA ALA A 75 19.91 0.56 -11.27
C ALA A 75 19.83 1.63 -10.16
N TRP A 76 19.09 1.36 -9.08
CA TRP A 76 18.91 2.29 -7.94
C TRP A 76 19.11 1.55 -6.60
N PRO A 77 20.36 1.25 -6.22
CA PRO A 77 20.67 0.46 -5.03
C PRO A 77 20.04 1.02 -3.74
N GLY A 78 19.33 0.15 -3.00
CA GLY A 78 18.69 0.51 -1.73
C GLY A 78 17.42 1.36 -1.84
N ARG A 79 16.99 1.74 -3.05
CA ARG A 79 15.85 2.64 -3.24
C ARG A 79 14.58 1.98 -3.76
N PHE A 80 14.57 0.66 -3.95
CA PHE A 80 13.39 -0.07 -4.40
C PHE A 80 12.94 -1.13 -3.40
N VAL A 81 11.63 -1.22 -3.18
CA VAL A 81 10.96 -2.24 -2.36
C VAL A 81 9.93 -2.97 -3.22
N LEU A 82 10.00 -4.30 -3.25
CA LEU A 82 9.04 -5.12 -3.95
C LEU A 82 7.86 -5.47 -3.04
N GLY A 83 6.75 -4.76 -3.16
CA GLY A 83 5.48 -5.16 -2.54
C GLY A 83 4.66 -6.02 -3.49
N ILE A 84 4.25 -7.22 -3.06
CA ILE A 84 3.44 -8.15 -3.85
C ILE A 84 2.20 -8.60 -3.11
N SER A 85 1.13 -8.94 -3.83
CA SER A 85 -0.08 -9.51 -3.24
C SER A 85 -0.88 -10.33 -4.26
N VAL A 86 -1.85 -11.07 -3.73
CA VAL A 86 -2.82 -11.87 -4.49
C VAL A 86 -3.95 -11.03 -5.11
N SER A 87 -3.98 -9.71 -4.90
CA SER A 87 -5.03 -8.83 -5.42
C SER A 87 -6.45 -9.25 -4.94
N HIS A 88 -7.48 -9.04 -5.76
CA HIS A 88 -8.89 -9.24 -5.40
C HIS A 88 -9.63 -9.96 -6.52
N ALA A 89 -10.55 -10.85 -6.17
CA ALA A 89 -11.30 -11.67 -7.11
C ALA A 89 -11.95 -10.88 -8.27
N PRO A 90 -12.66 -9.75 -8.05
CA PRO A 90 -13.28 -9.00 -9.14
C PRO A 90 -12.28 -8.44 -10.15
N LEU A 91 -11.10 -7.97 -9.69
CA LEU A 91 -10.06 -7.44 -10.57
C LEU A 91 -9.42 -8.54 -11.43
N LEU A 92 -9.27 -9.74 -10.86
CA LEU A 92 -8.73 -10.89 -11.59
C LEU A 92 -9.73 -11.44 -12.62
N GLN A 93 -11.00 -11.55 -12.23
CA GLN A 93 -12.06 -11.95 -13.14
C GLN A 93 -12.18 -11.01 -14.35
N ALA A 94 -12.07 -9.69 -14.12
CA ALA A 94 -12.06 -8.71 -15.21
C ALA A 94 -10.86 -8.87 -16.16
N ARG A 95 -9.78 -9.54 -15.71
CA ARG A 95 -8.58 -9.87 -16.52
C ARG A 95 -8.57 -11.31 -17.05
N GLY A 96 -9.65 -12.07 -16.84
CA GLY A 96 -9.77 -13.46 -17.29
C GLY A 96 -9.01 -14.47 -16.41
N HIS A 97 -8.59 -14.10 -15.20
CA HIS A 97 -7.94 -14.99 -14.25
C HIS A 97 -8.92 -15.55 -13.21
N GLN A 98 -8.61 -16.73 -12.68
CA GLN A 98 -9.33 -17.32 -11.55
C GLN A 98 -8.63 -16.94 -10.23
N TYR A 99 -9.43 -16.61 -9.21
CA TYR A 99 -8.95 -16.30 -7.87
C TYR A 99 -9.19 -17.49 -6.94
N GLU A 100 -8.19 -18.36 -6.84
CA GLU A 100 -8.32 -19.59 -6.07
C GLU A 100 -7.14 -19.73 -5.09
N HIS A 101 -7.45 -20.23 -3.88
CA HIS A 101 -6.45 -20.57 -2.87
C HIS A 101 -5.34 -19.52 -2.66
N PRO A 102 -5.66 -18.24 -2.37
CA PRO A 102 -4.70 -17.12 -2.41
C PRO A 102 -3.47 -17.32 -1.53
N LEU A 103 -3.59 -17.99 -0.37
CA LEU A 103 -2.44 -18.28 0.50
C LEU A 103 -1.51 -19.32 -0.13
N ALA A 104 -2.05 -20.39 -0.69
CA ALA A 104 -1.27 -21.42 -1.37
C ALA A 104 -0.59 -20.88 -2.63
N ALA A 105 -1.33 -20.05 -3.40
CA ALA A 105 -0.80 -19.37 -4.57
C ALA A 105 0.39 -18.46 -4.21
N MET A 106 0.27 -17.67 -3.14
CA MET A 106 1.36 -16.80 -2.68
C MET A 106 2.58 -17.62 -2.24
N ARG A 107 2.40 -18.75 -1.50
CA ARG A 107 3.50 -19.64 -1.13
C ARG A 107 4.23 -20.17 -2.36
N ALA A 108 3.49 -20.77 -3.28
CA ALA A 108 4.06 -21.32 -4.52
C ALA A 108 4.77 -20.24 -5.35
N TYR A 109 4.21 -19.03 -5.36
CA TYR A 109 4.81 -17.92 -6.07
C TYR A 109 6.13 -17.45 -5.45
N LEU A 110 6.21 -17.38 -4.11
CA LEU A 110 7.46 -17.09 -3.39
C LEU A 110 8.51 -18.18 -3.63
N ASP A 111 8.11 -19.46 -3.62
CA ASP A 111 9.02 -20.58 -3.94
C ASP A 111 9.57 -20.48 -5.37
N ALA A 112 8.73 -20.08 -6.33
CA ALA A 112 9.16 -19.85 -7.71
C ALA A 112 10.05 -18.58 -7.85
N MET A 113 9.81 -17.55 -7.06
CA MET A 113 10.68 -16.36 -7.00
C MET A 113 12.09 -16.70 -6.51
N ASP A 114 12.21 -17.54 -5.49
CA ASP A 114 13.51 -17.98 -4.95
C ASP A 114 14.33 -18.75 -6.00
N GLN A 115 13.66 -19.46 -6.91
CA GLN A 115 14.27 -20.23 -7.99
C GLN A 115 14.43 -19.43 -9.30
N ALA A 116 13.98 -18.17 -9.35
CA ALA A 116 13.97 -17.38 -10.58
C ALA A 116 15.39 -17.15 -11.12
N PRO A 117 15.72 -17.61 -12.35
CA PRO A 117 17.03 -17.39 -12.93
C PRO A 117 17.27 -15.91 -13.25
N TYR A 118 18.51 -15.46 -13.09
CA TYR A 118 18.92 -14.10 -13.46
C TYR A 118 20.33 -14.12 -14.02
N ARG A 119 20.53 -13.56 -15.20
CA ARG A 119 21.83 -13.59 -15.92
C ARG A 119 22.45 -12.19 -16.09
N ALA A 120 21.77 -11.13 -15.63
CA ALA A 120 22.32 -9.78 -15.62
C ALA A 120 23.10 -9.51 -14.33
N ALA A 121 23.64 -8.28 -14.17
CA ALA A 121 24.31 -7.86 -12.95
C ALA A 121 23.36 -7.99 -11.74
N ALA A 122 23.80 -8.70 -10.71
CA ALA A 122 22.99 -8.89 -9.49
C ALA A 122 22.98 -7.60 -8.67
N PRO A 123 21.80 -7.18 -8.16
CA PRO A 123 21.72 -6.02 -7.27
C PRO A 123 22.42 -6.29 -5.94
N ASN A 124 23.06 -5.27 -5.40
CA ASN A 124 23.66 -5.29 -4.07
C ASN A 124 23.42 -3.95 -3.37
N PRO A 125 22.54 -3.87 -2.35
CA PRO A 125 21.73 -4.98 -1.80
C PRO A 125 20.57 -5.40 -2.71
N PRO A 126 20.02 -6.62 -2.55
CA PRO A 126 18.78 -7.01 -3.21
C PRO A 126 17.60 -6.20 -2.67
N ALA A 127 16.56 -5.99 -3.48
CA ALA A 127 15.34 -5.33 -3.02
C ALA A 127 14.64 -6.16 -1.94
N PRO A 128 14.26 -5.58 -0.79
CA PRO A 128 13.41 -6.26 0.16
C PRO A 128 12.02 -6.51 -0.44
N THR A 129 11.42 -7.65 -0.11
CA THR A 129 10.05 -7.99 -0.50
C THR A 129 9.11 -7.83 0.69
N VAL A 130 7.92 -7.22 0.49
CA VAL A 130 6.86 -7.16 1.49
C VAL A 130 5.55 -7.69 0.91
N LEU A 131 4.67 -8.26 1.75
CA LEU A 131 3.37 -8.77 1.31
C LEU A 131 2.23 -7.81 1.61
N GLY A 132 1.33 -7.62 0.66
CA GLY A 132 -0.01 -7.13 0.97
C GLY A 132 -0.76 -8.21 1.76
N ALA A 133 -0.90 -8.02 3.07
CA ALA A 133 -1.42 -9.03 3.99
C ALA A 133 -2.45 -8.44 4.95
N LEU A 134 -3.61 -9.10 5.06
CA LEU A 134 -4.68 -8.74 5.98
C LEU A 134 -4.92 -9.82 7.04
N GLY A 135 -5.11 -11.05 6.62
CA GLY A 135 -5.43 -12.18 7.52
C GLY A 135 -4.20 -12.77 8.20
N VAL A 136 -4.41 -13.38 9.35
CA VAL A 136 -3.37 -14.00 10.21
C VAL A 136 -2.39 -14.86 9.43
N LYS A 137 -2.89 -15.81 8.62
CA LYS A 137 -2.04 -16.74 7.86
C LYS A 137 -1.16 -16.06 6.82
N MET A 138 -1.61 -14.96 6.22
CA MET A 138 -0.81 -14.20 5.26
C MET A 138 0.24 -13.34 5.98
N LEU A 139 -0.09 -12.80 7.17
CA LEU A 139 0.87 -12.12 8.04
C LEU A 139 1.96 -13.09 8.57
N GLU A 140 1.57 -14.32 8.94
CA GLU A 140 2.53 -15.37 9.31
C GLU A 140 3.48 -15.70 8.14
N LEU A 141 2.93 -15.85 6.91
CA LEU A 141 3.73 -16.05 5.72
C LEU A 141 4.68 -14.86 5.45
N ALA A 142 4.21 -13.64 5.64
CA ALA A 142 5.05 -12.44 5.52
C ALA A 142 6.22 -12.48 6.52
N ARG A 143 5.96 -12.84 7.79
CA ARG A 143 6.99 -13.00 8.81
C ARG A 143 8.04 -14.05 8.42
N GLU A 144 7.59 -15.19 7.91
CA GLU A 144 8.44 -16.34 7.59
C GLU A 144 9.32 -16.11 6.36
N ARG A 145 8.80 -15.46 5.33
CA ARG A 145 9.37 -15.49 3.98
C ARG A 145 9.81 -14.13 3.42
N THR A 146 9.44 -13.02 4.07
CA THR A 146 9.67 -11.69 3.49
C THR A 146 10.18 -10.68 4.52
N ALA A 147 10.48 -9.47 4.07
CA ALA A 147 10.91 -8.38 4.95
C ALA A 147 9.77 -7.80 5.80
N GLY A 148 8.49 -8.09 5.47
CA GLY A 148 7.37 -7.57 6.24
C GLY A 148 6.05 -7.53 5.48
N ALA A 149 5.14 -6.66 5.93
CA ALA A 149 3.80 -6.54 5.39
C ALA A 149 3.37 -5.08 5.12
N HIS A 150 2.57 -4.91 4.07
CA HIS A 150 1.88 -3.67 3.71
C HIS A 150 0.35 -3.91 3.75
N PRO A 151 -0.29 -3.85 4.94
CA PRO A 151 -1.75 -3.90 5.06
C PRO A 151 -2.39 -2.65 4.48
N TYR A 152 -3.58 -2.80 3.90
CA TYR A 152 -4.32 -1.72 3.28
C TYR A 152 -5.74 -1.63 3.82
N CYS A 153 -6.31 -0.42 3.98
CA CYS A 153 -7.65 -0.18 4.50
C CYS A 153 -7.89 -0.92 5.83
N VAL A 154 -7.06 -0.64 6.83
CA VAL A 154 -7.08 -1.32 8.13
C VAL A 154 -7.17 -0.31 9.28
N PRO A 155 -7.92 -0.64 10.35
CA PRO A 155 -7.95 0.16 11.57
C PRO A 155 -6.69 -0.09 12.43
N VAL A 156 -6.47 0.74 13.43
CA VAL A 156 -5.31 0.67 14.36
C VAL A 156 -5.24 -0.68 15.08
N GLU A 157 -6.38 -1.29 15.40
CA GLU A 157 -6.47 -2.62 16.04
C GLU A 157 -5.83 -3.72 15.17
N HIS A 158 -5.95 -3.60 13.85
CA HIS A 158 -5.26 -4.51 12.93
C HIS A 158 -3.74 -4.32 12.99
N THR A 159 -3.27 -3.11 13.07
CA THR A 159 -1.82 -2.81 13.17
C THR A 159 -1.23 -3.41 14.44
N LEU A 160 -1.94 -3.29 15.57
CA LEU A 160 -1.55 -3.97 16.83
C LEU A 160 -1.44 -5.49 16.67
N GLU A 161 -2.45 -6.11 16.05
CA GLU A 161 -2.43 -7.55 15.80
C GLU A 161 -1.31 -7.95 14.82
N ALA A 162 -1.19 -7.21 13.72
CA ALA A 162 -0.16 -7.46 12.71
C ALA A 162 1.25 -7.38 13.30
N ARG A 163 1.52 -6.40 14.18
CA ARG A 163 2.81 -6.30 14.88
C ARG A 163 3.07 -7.51 15.76
N ARG A 164 2.08 -8.00 16.49
CA ARG A 164 2.24 -9.22 17.32
C ARG A 164 2.58 -10.44 16.48
N ILE A 165 1.97 -10.58 15.30
CA ILE A 165 2.20 -11.71 14.40
C ILE A 165 3.57 -11.59 13.71
N LEU A 166 3.91 -10.43 13.19
CA LEU A 166 5.17 -10.18 12.47
C LEU A 166 6.39 -10.23 13.39
N GLY A 167 6.23 -9.87 14.67
CA GLY A 167 7.35 -9.68 15.59
C GLY A 167 8.08 -8.35 15.36
N PRO A 168 9.15 -8.07 16.11
CA PRO A 168 9.83 -6.76 16.08
C PRO A 168 10.70 -6.54 14.83
N ASP A 169 11.17 -7.60 14.18
CA ASP A 169 12.21 -7.55 13.14
C ASP A 169 11.66 -7.42 11.71
N ARG A 170 10.33 -7.41 11.55
CA ARG A 170 9.67 -7.32 10.23
C ARG A 170 9.02 -5.96 10.05
N VAL A 171 9.19 -5.37 8.88
CA VAL A 171 8.56 -4.08 8.53
C VAL A 171 7.05 -4.22 8.52
N LEU A 172 6.38 -3.32 9.20
CA LEU A 172 4.93 -3.15 9.15
C LEU A 172 4.59 -1.75 8.62
N ALA A 173 4.06 -1.70 7.41
CA ALA A 173 3.79 -0.47 6.68
C ALA A 173 2.31 -0.37 6.28
N PRO A 174 1.35 -0.11 7.21
CA PRO A 174 -0.05 0.04 6.84
C PRO A 174 -0.30 1.28 5.96
N GLU A 175 -1.32 1.19 5.11
CA GLU A 175 -1.89 2.37 4.45
C GLU A 175 -2.85 3.07 5.41
N GLN A 176 -2.87 4.41 5.34
CA GLN A 176 -3.85 5.25 6.02
C GLN A 176 -4.49 6.22 5.03
N ALA A 177 -5.78 6.02 4.78
CA ALA A 177 -6.59 6.96 4.02
C ALA A 177 -6.77 8.27 4.80
N VAL A 178 -6.56 9.41 4.15
CA VAL A 178 -6.68 10.73 4.77
C VAL A 178 -7.56 11.67 3.93
N VAL A 179 -8.36 12.50 4.60
CA VAL A 179 -9.25 13.49 3.98
C VAL A 179 -9.18 14.81 4.73
N PHE A 180 -8.80 15.88 4.05
CA PHE A 180 -8.93 17.23 4.60
C PHE A 180 -10.38 17.70 4.49
N ALA A 181 -11.04 17.90 5.64
CA ALA A 181 -12.44 18.31 5.68
C ALA A 181 -12.78 19.07 6.98
N LYS A 182 -13.69 20.03 6.89
CA LYS A 182 -14.14 20.82 8.05
C LYS A 182 -15.19 20.08 8.91
N ASN A 183 -15.85 19.09 8.35
CA ASN A 183 -16.87 18.27 9.02
C ASN A 183 -16.99 16.91 8.35
N ARG A 184 -17.68 15.96 9.01
CA ARG A 184 -17.86 14.59 8.52
C ARG A 184 -18.57 14.52 7.18
N GLU A 185 -19.57 15.38 6.94
CA GLU A 185 -20.32 15.39 5.68
C GLU A 185 -19.37 15.65 4.48
N ALA A 186 -18.52 16.66 4.60
CA ALA A 186 -17.51 16.95 3.59
C ALA A 186 -16.45 15.83 3.46
N ALA A 187 -16.07 15.19 4.57
CA ALA A 187 -15.12 14.07 4.56
C ALA A 187 -15.70 12.84 3.85
N ARG A 188 -17.00 12.61 4.01
CA ARG A 188 -17.70 11.49 3.38
C ARG A 188 -17.69 11.55 1.85
N VAL A 189 -17.63 12.74 1.24
CA VAL A 189 -17.66 12.89 -0.23
C VAL A 189 -16.54 12.07 -0.91
N PRO A 190 -15.25 12.29 -0.66
CA PRO A 190 -14.19 11.44 -1.19
C PRO A 190 -14.06 10.11 -0.43
N GLY A 191 -14.31 10.10 0.87
CA GLY A 191 -14.14 8.94 1.72
C GLY A 191 -15.12 7.80 1.42
N ASP A 192 -16.38 8.11 1.06
CA ASP A 192 -17.36 7.08 0.71
C ASP A 192 -17.01 6.34 -0.60
N ILE A 193 -16.32 6.99 -1.52
CA ILE A 193 -15.81 6.32 -2.74
C ILE A 193 -14.80 5.25 -2.34
N TYR A 194 -13.86 5.59 -1.48
CA TYR A 194 -12.89 4.66 -0.91
C TYR A 194 -13.56 3.55 -0.12
N MET A 195 -14.43 3.88 0.83
CA MET A 195 -15.14 2.92 1.68
C MET A 195 -16.00 1.94 0.86
N ARG A 196 -16.75 2.43 -0.14
CA ARG A 196 -17.53 1.57 -1.03
C ARG A 196 -16.64 0.59 -1.77
N THR A 197 -15.50 1.04 -2.28
CA THR A 197 -14.55 0.19 -2.99
C THR A 197 -14.08 -0.96 -2.10
N TYR A 198 -13.54 -0.66 -0.92
CA TYR A 198 -12.91 -1.69 -0.08
C TYR A 198 -13.93 -2.52 0.71
N LEU A 199 -15.02 -1.95 1.20
CA LEU A 199 -16.08 -2.71 1.88
C LEU A 199 -16.92 -3.57 0.94
N SER A 200 -16.86 -3.37 -0.39
CA SER A 200 -17.44 -4.30 -1.36
C SER A 200 -16.60 -5.57 -1.54
N LEU A 201 -15.31 -5.53 -1.17
CA LEU A 201 -14.40 -6.65 -1.31
C LEU A 201 -14.47 -7.56 -0.08
N GLN A 202 -14.78 -8.83 -0.31
CA GLN A 202 -15.04 -9.80 0.75
C GLN A 202 -13.88 -9.96 1.74
N ASN A 203 -12.65 -9.95 1.27
CA ASN A 203 -11.45 -10.08 2.10
C ASN A 203 -11.31 -8.95 3.13
N TYR A 204 -11.65 -7.71 2.78
CA TYR A 204 -11.61 -6.57 3.71
C TYR A 204 -12.73 -6.68 4.75
N ARG A 205 -13.97 -6.95 4.32
CA ARG A 205 -15.07 -7.14 5.27
C ARG A 205 -14.79 -8.28 6.24
N GLN A 206 -14.37 -9.45 5.75
CA GLN A 206 -14.04 -10.60 6.59
C GLN A 206 -12.92 -10.29 7.57
N ASN A 207 -11.92 -9.51 7.17
CA ASN A 207 -10.87 -9.07 8.08
C ASN A 207 -11.43 -8.20 9.23
N LEU A 208 -12.32 -7.25 8.92
CA LEU A 208 -12.95 -6.39 9.93
C LEU A 208 -13.89 -7.19 10.84
N VAL A 209 -14.70 -8.09 10.30
CA VAL A 209 -15.55 -9.00 11.09
C VAL A 209 -14.71 -9.85 12.05
N ARG A 210 -13.59 -10.38 11.58
CA ARG A 210 -12.64 -11.14 12.41
C ARG A 210 -12.07 -10.30 13.56
N LEU A 211 -11.90 -8.99 13.35
CA LEU A 211 -11.49 -8.02 14.39
C LEU A 211 -12.64 -7.61 15.32
N GLY A 212 -13.84 -8.19 15.17
CA GLY A 212 -15.00 -7.95 16.03
C GLY A 212 -15.94 -6.83 15.56
N TRP A 213 -15.80 -6.38 14.30
CA TRP A 213 -16.73 -5.38 13.74
C TRP A 213 -18.06 -6.05 13.34
N PRO A 214 -19.21 -5.48 13.73
CA PRO A 214 -20.52 -5.97 13.29
C PRO A 214 -20.68 -5.81 11.77
N GLU A 215 -21.18 -6.84 11.08
CA GLU A 215 -21.40 -6.79 9.63
C GLU A 215 -22.31 -5.63 9.19
N ALA A 216 -23.30 -5.28 10.01
CA ALA A 216 -24.20 -4.18 9.73
C ALA A 216 -23.47 -2.82 9.62
N GLU A 217 -22.38 -2.63 10.36
CA GLU A 217 -21.55 -1.43 10.28
C GLU A 217 -20.64 -1.39 9.03
N LEU A 218 -20.47 -2.54 8.37
CA LEU A 218 -19.60 -2.71 7.21
C LEU A 218 -20.36 -2.75 5.88
N THR A 219 -21.69 -2.54 5.89
CA THR A 219 -22.46 -2.37 4.64
C THR A 219 -22.00 -1.09 3.93
N PRO A 220 -21.52 -1.18 2.66
CA PRO A 220 -21.01 -0.01 1.97
C PRO A 220 -21.99 1.17 1.91
N PRO A 221 -21.55 2.40 2.23
CA PRO A 221 -20.17 2.85 2.48
C PRO A 221 -19.67 2.71 3.93
N GLY A 222 -20.36 1.96 4.78
CA GLY A 222 -20.01 1.77 6.18
C GLY A 222 -20.64 2.80 7.11
N SER A 223 -20.79 2.43 8.40
CA SER A 223 -21.26 3.32 9.46
C SER A 223 -20.28 4.48 9.70
N ASP A 224 -20.72 5.51 10.44
CA ASP A 224 -19.84 6.61 10.84
C ASP A 224 -18.67 6.11 11.71
N ARG A 225 -18.91 5.12 12.56
CA ARG A 225 -17.87 4.50 13.38
C ARG A 225 -16.83 3.78 12.50
N ALA A 226 -17.25 3.03 11.49
CA ALA A 226 -16.35 2.37 10.56
C ALA A 226 -15.55 3.38 9.73
N PHE A 227 -16.21 4.45 9.29
CA PHE A 227 -15.55 5.56 8.60
C PHE A 227 -14.47 6.20 9.47
N ASP A 228 -14.80 6.58 10.69
CA ASP A 228 -13.86 7.21 11.63
C ASP A 228 -12.68 6.28 12.01
N ALA A 229 -12.85 4.97 11.94
CA ALA A 229 -11.77 4.02 12.19
C ALA A 229 -10.81 3.86 11.00
N LEU A 230 -11.35 3.88 9.77
CA LEU A 230 -10.59 3.57 8.56
C LEU A 230 -10.06 4.82 7.84
N VAL A 231 -10.69 5.98 8.01
CA VAL A 231 -10.32 7.23 7.36
C VAL A 231 -9.92 8.27 8.40
N ALA A 232 -8.71 8.80 8.27
CA ALA A 232 -8.27 9.96 9.05
C ALA A 232 -8.78 11.23 8.36
N TRP A 233 -9.67 11.97 9.01
CA TRP A 233 -10.21 13.21 8.45
C TRP A 233 -10.19 14.34 9.46
N GLY A 234 -10.20 15.57 8.97
CA GLY A 234 -10.16 16.79 9.76
C GLY A 234 -9.16 17.80 9.21
N ASP A 235 -8.59 18.60 10.09
CA ASP A 235 -7.43 19.43 9.79
C ASP A 235 -6.12 18.62 9.86
N GLU A 236 -4.98 19.26 9.59
CA GLU A 236 -3.66 18.60 9.60
C GLU A 236 -3.30 18.04 10.98
N GLN A 237 -3.73 18.66 12.07
CA GLN A 237 -3.43 18.20 13.43
C GLN A 237 -4.23 16.94 13.77
N GLU A 238 -5.51 16.90 13.38
CA GLU A 238 -6.37 15.74 13.59
C GLU A 238 -5.91 14.54 12.76
N ILE A 239 -5.56 14.76 11.49
CA ILE A 239 -5.02 13.73 10.61
C ILE A 239 -3.69 13.21 11.16
N ALA A 240 -2.75 14.09 11.49
CA ALA A 240 -1.45 13.71 12.05
C ALA A 240 -1.58 12.89 13.34
N ARG A 241 -2.52 13.24 14.21
CA ARG A 241 -2.81 12.49 15.44
C ARG A 241 -3.28 11.06 15.14
N LYS A 242 -4.15 10.87 14.14
CA LYS A 242 -4.60 9.53 13.73
C LYS A 242 -3.48 8.71 13.09
N VAL A 243 -2.64 9.34 12.25
CA VAL A 243 -1.46 8.68 11.67
C VAL A 243 -0.48 8.25 12.77
N LYS A 244 -0.22 9.09 13.78
CA LYS A 244 0.64 8.75 14.91
C LYS A 244 0.14 7.52 15.70
N ARG A 245 -1.16 7.32 15.81
CA ARG A 245 -1.73 6.10 16.42
C ARG A 245 -1.34 4.81 15.69
N GLN A 246 -1.11 4.85 14.38
CA GLN A 246 -0.59 3.68 13.66
C GLN A 246 0.84 3.36 14.10
N PHE A 247 1.69 4.37 14.30
CA PHE A 247 3.05 4.18 14.83
C PHE A 247 3.01 3.68 16.28
N GLU A 248 2.16 4.24 17.13
CA GLU A 248 1.95 3.77 18.51
C GLU A 248 1.46 2.32 18.57
N ALA A 249 0.72 1.88 17.55
CA ALA A 249 0.29 0.49 17.40
C ALA A 249 1.39 -0.44 16.83
N GLY A 250 2.57 0.09 16.51
CA GLY A 250 3.73 -0.67 16.09
C GLY A 250 4.02 -0.63 14.58
N ALA A 251 3.43 0.28 13.82
CA ALA A 251 3.87 0.51 12.44
C ALA A 251 5.29 1.11 12.41
N ASP A 252 6.13 0.66 11.48
CA ASP A 252 7.44 1.25 11.21
C ASP A 252 7.35 2.37 10.18
N HIS A 253 6.34 2.30 9.33
CA HIS A 253 6.05 3.23 8.25
C HIS A 253 4.54 3.32 8.04
N VAL A 254 4.02 4.48 7.65
CA VAL A 254 2.60 4.65 7.29
C VAL A 254 2.51 5.26 5.90
N ALA A 255 1.87 4.54 4.98
CA ALA A 255 1.63 5.01 3.63
C ALA A 255 0.36 5.89 3.60
N LEU A 256 0.51 7.19 3.38
CA LEU A 256 -0.61 8.11 3.30
C LEU A 256 -1.32 8.00 1.95
N ASN A 257 -2.63 7.80 1.99
CA ASN A 257 -3.49 7.83 0.82
C ASN A 257 -4.43 9.06 0.90
N VAL A 258 -4.02 10.15 0.28
CA VAL A 258 -4.81 11.39 0.26
C VAL A 258 -5.99 11.24 -0.70
N LEU A 259 -7.19 11.17 -0.12
CA LEU A 259 -8.43 11.06 -0.88
C LEU A 259 -8.94 12.45 -1.27
N THR A 260 -9.21 12.63 -2.55
CA THR A 260 -9.79 13.85 -3.12
C THR A 260 -11.10 13.55 -3.81
N PRO A 261 -12.00 14.53 -3.97
CA PRO A 261 -13.25 14.34 -4.72
C PRO A 261 -13.04 13.90 -6.17
N THR A 262 -11.87 14.21 -6.73
CA THR A 262 -11.45 13.79 -8.06
C THR A 262 -10.23 12.86 -7.91
N PRO A 263 -10.41 11.53 -8.00
CA PRO A 263 -9.34 10.54 -7.74
C PRO A 263 -8.09 10.63 -8.63
N ASP A 264 -8.12 11.45 -9.65
CA ASP A 264 -7.07 11.70 -10.64
C ASP A 264 -6.06 12.78 -10.21
N ARG A 265 -6.30 13.49 -9.12
CA ARG A 265 -5.39 14.53 -8.60
C ARG A 265 -4.60 14.04 -7.38
N ALA A 266 -3.26 14.06 -7.51
CA ALA A 266 -2.41 14.03 -6.33
C ALA A 266 -2.55 15.38 -5.59
N SER A 267 -2.98 15.33 -4.32
CA SER A 267 -3.08 16.55 -3.51
C SER A 267 -1.73 16.88 -2.88
N LEU A 268 -0.86 17.54 -3.64
CA LEU A 268 0.45 18.01 -3.15
C LEU A 268 0.29 19.06 -2.04
N ASP A 269 -0.74 19.88 -2.12
CA ASP A 269 -1.02 20.91 -1.09
C ASP A 269 -1.37 20.26 0.25
N ASP A 270 -2.13 19.18 0.25
CA ASP A 270 -2.48 18.44 1.46
C ASP A 270 -1.24 17.73 2.04
N LEU A 271 -0.39 17.15 1.20
CA LEU A 271 0.88 16.56 1.64
C LEU A 271 1.81 17.64 2.23
N ARG A 272 1.87 18.82 1.63
CA ARG A 272 2.68 19.95 2.14
C ARG A 272 2.23 20.40 3.52
N ARG A 273 0.92 20.35 3.81
CA ARG A 273 0.37 20.64 5.15
C ARG A 273 0.72 19.57 6.18
N LEU A 274 0.79 18.29 5.77
CA LEU A 274 1.10 17.18 6.66
C LEU A 274 2.60 16.99 6.91
N ALA A 275 3.45 17.35 5.97
CA ALA A 275 4.89 17.10 6.05
C ALA A 275 5.52 17.64 7.36
N PRO A 276 5.28 18.88 7.82
CA PRO A 276 5.90 19.39 9.07
C PRO A 276 5.47 18.65 10.33
N LEU A 277 4.40 17.85 10.27
CA LEU A 277 3.85 17.13 11.43
C LEU A 277 4.20 15.64 11.43
N LEU A 278 4.57 15.10 10.27
CA LEU A 278 4.75 13.65 10.07
C LEU A 278 6.15 13.28 9.60
N VAL A 279 6.87 14.21 8.98
CA VAL A 279 8.25 13.99 8.53
C VAL A 279 9.20 14.56 9.58
N THR A 280 10.10 13.72 10.10
CA THR A 280 11.08 14.07 11.14
C THR A 280 12.50 13.94 10.59
#